data_bb636a86b13d99a8b2e860c0df2c346e
#
_entry.id   bb636a86b13d99a8b2e860c0df2c346e
#
_cell.length_a   1.000
_cell.length_b   1.000
_cell.length_c   1.000
_cell.angle_alpha   90.00
_cell.angle_beta   90.00
_cell.angle_gamma   90.00
#
_symmetry.space_group_name_H-M   'P 1'
#
loop_
_entity.id
_entity.type
_entity.pdbx_description
1 polymer ?
#
loop_
_entity_poly.entity_id
_entity_poly.type
_entity_poly.pdbx_seq_one_letter_code
_entity_poly.pdbx_strand_id
1 'polypeptide(L)'
;KRQACGGSASSAASSAAVSEVASSAAASEEEETAAPLSATEPLRIAGLKGPTTMGLVNLLSMEQAGTAAMDYDLQLYGAADEIVPLLIKGELDMAAIPANLAATLYQKTSGGIQAVAVNTLGVLYVVEQGDTVHSTADLKGRTILSTGKGTTPEYVLRYLLTANGLDPDKDVDIQYYSEATEVTAQMASTQDAIAVLPQPYVTAAGLKDDTLRVALDLTAEWDKVADTQLITGVTVVRKAYAEEHPDVVAAFLADYAQSVNAANTDLDGTAALCEEQGVVAKAAIAKKALPNCNIVCLTGEELKADVSGYLQVLYDADPAAVGGTLPGEDFYWAAQ
;
A
#
# COMPACT_ATOMS: atom_id res chain seq x y z
N LYS A 1 37.40 6.67 -75.34
CA LYS A 1 38.26 7.69 -75.98
C LYS A 1 38.87 8.53 -74.86
N ARG A 2 40.11 8.27 -74.67
CA ARG A 2 41.29 9.18 -74.57
C ARG A 2 41.29 10.03 -73.28
N GLN A 3 42.21 9.71 -72.43
CA GLN A 3 43.65 10.13 -72.38
C GLN A 3 43.75 11.54 -71.82
N ALA A 4 44.61 11.92 -71.01
CA ALA A 4 45.84 11.39 -70.38
C ALA A 4 46.56 12.55 -69.73
N CYS A 5 47.42 12.26 -68.82
CA CYS A 5 48.67 12.95 -68.50
C CYS A 5 48.53 14.27 -67.74
N GLY A 6 49.25 14.52 -66.74
CA GLY A 6 50.54 14.06 -66.28
C GLY A 6 51.22 15.17 -65.52
N GLY A 7 52.12 14.83 -64.68
CA GLY A 7 53.33 15.51 -64.31
C GLY A 7 53.36 16.08 -62.91
N SER A 8 53.94 15.41 -62.04
CA SER A 8 55.31 15.39 -61.49
C SER A 8 55.85 16.69 -60.88
N ALA A 9 56.30 16.50 -59.74
CA ALA A 9 57.55 16.87 -59.07
C ALA A 9 57.36 17.84 -57.89
N SER A 10 57.59 17.35 -56.76
CA SER A 10 58.85 17.30 -56.03
C SER A 10 59.19 18.57 -55.28
N SER A 11 59.23 18.52 -54.02
CA SER A 11 60.46 18.72 -53.20
C SER A 11 60.18 19.22 -51.81
N ALA A 12 60.45 18.37 -50.86
CA ALA A 12 61.38 18.51 -49.74
C ALA A 12 61.05 19.48 -48.60
N ALA A 13 60.92 18.82 -47.48
CA ALA A 13 61.59 19.06 -46.22
C ALA A 13 61.14 20.22 -45.30
N SER A 14 60.66 19.94 -44.14
CA SER A 14 61.44 20.06 -42.90
C SER A 14 60.51 19.98 -41.67
N SER A 15 60.74 18.99 -40.90
CA SER A 15 60.83 18.93 -39.47
C SER A 15 60.23 20.08 -38.65
N ALA A 16 59.18 19.78 -37.86
CA ALA A 16 59.11 20.20 -36.46
C ALA A 16 58.15 19.30 -35.73
N ALA A 17 58.69 18.52 -34.83
CA ALA A 17 57.95 17.78 -33.84
C ALA A 17 57.32 18.75 -32.84
N VAL A 18 56.00 18.70 -32.71
CA VAL A 18 55.31 19.25 -31.54
C VAL A 18 54.62 18.11 -30.88
N SER A 19 55.19 17.79 -29.72
CA SER A 19 54.66 16.86 -28.75
C SER A 19 53.31 17.36 -28.24
N GLU A 20 52.22 16.76 -28.70
CA GLU A 20 50.92 16.99 -28.14
C GLU A 20 50.75 16.01 -26.99
N VAL A 21 50.97 16.53 -25.78
CA VAL A 21 50.60 15.84 -24.54
C VAL A 21 49.08 15.77 -24.52
N ALA A 22 48.55 14.60 -24.83
CA ALA A 22 47.17 14.29 -24.54
C ALA A 22 47.04 14.21 -23.02
N SER A 23 46.55 15.29 -22.44
CA SER A 23 46.05 15.29 -21.05
C SER A 23 44.79 14.49 -21.03
N SER A 24 44.89 13.22 -20.64
CA SER A 24 43.80 12.40 -20.20
C SER A 24 43.30 12.99 -18.89
N ALA A 25 42.31 13.85 -18.98
CA ALA A 25 41.50 14.17 -17.83
C ALA A 25 40.64 12.92 -17.53
N ALA A 26 41.15 12.09 -16.63
CA ALA A 26 40.32 11.16 -15.91
C ALA A 26 39.34 12.02 -15.08
N ALA A 27 38.09 12.09 -15.54
CA ALA A 27 37.00 12.49 -14.70
C ALA A 27 36.90 11.42 -13.62
N SER A 28 37.44 11.71 -12.44
CA SER A 28 37.08 11.01 -11.23
C SER A 28 35.59 11.32 -11.04
N GLU A 29 34.74 10.37 -11.34
CA GLU A 29 33.44 10.30 -10.73
C GLU A 29 33.70 10.19 -9.23
N GLU A 30 33.69 11.32 -8.54
CA GLU A 30 33.48 11.32 -7.10
C GLU A 30 32.12 10.66 -6.90
N GLU A 31 32.12 9.40 -6.49
CA GLU A 31 30.95 8.82 -5.82
C GLU A 31 30.64 9.76 -4.67
N GLU A 32 29.61 10.59 -4.86
CA GLU A 32 29.05 11.41 -3.80
C GLU A 32 28.48 10.42 -2.78
N THR A 33 29.32 10.07 -1.79
CA THR A 33 28.90 9.24 -0.67
C THR A 33 27.82 10.01 0.06
N ALA A 34 26.57 9.49 0.01
CA ALA A 34 25.45 10.07 0.72
C ALA A 34 25.81 10.28 2.19
N ALA A 35 25.40 11.43 2.74
CA ALA A 35 25.61 11.73 4.15
C ALA A 35 24.97 10.62 5.02
N PRO A 36 25.59 10.23 6.15
CA PRO A 36 24.99 9.27 7.07
C PRO A 36 23.61 9.74 7.55
N LEU A 37 22.68 8.81 7.72
CA LEU A 37 21.36 9.12 8.26
C LEU A 37 21.45 9.59 9.72
N SER A 38 20.55 10.47 10.11
CA SER A 38 20.50 11.07 11.45
C SER A 38 20.14 10.07 12.56
N ALA A 39 19.47 8.95 12.23
CA ALA A 39 19.21 7.86 13.14
C ALA A 39 20.10 6.66 12.80
N THR A 40 20.71 6.05 13.83
CA THR A 40 21.59 4.88 13.71
C THR A 40 20.92 3.57 14.12
N GLU A 41 19.81 3.67 14.87
CA GLU A 41 19.02 2.51 15.28
C GLU A 41 18.11 2.05 14.14
N PRO A 42 17.76 0.76 14.07
CA PRO A 42 16.80 0.26 13.11
C PRO A 42 15.46 1.01 13.18
N LEU A 43 14.86 1.27 12.04
CA LEU A 43 13.53 1.88 11.98
C LEU A 43 12.49 0.86 12.46
N ARG A 44 11.81 1.17 13.55
CA ARG A 44 10.78 0.31 14.14
C ARG A 44 9.45 0.58 13.48
N ILE A 45 9.00 -0.38 12.67
CA ILE A 45 7.76 -0.27 11.91
C ILE A 45 6.83 -1.43 12.24
N ALA A 46 5.58 -1.13 12.58
CA ALA A 46 4.56 -2.13 12.81
C ALA A 46 3.69 -2.36 11.58
N GLY A 47 3.27 -3.58 11.38
CA GLY A 47 2.30 -3.98 10.36
C GLY A 47 1.27 -4.95 10.91
N LEU A 48 0.14 -5.02 10.24
CA LEU A 48 -0.89 -6.03 10.45
C LEU A 48 -0.66 -7.20 9.49
N LYS A 49 -1.14 -8.38 9.86
CA LYS A 49 -1.15 -9.53 8.95
C LYS A 49 -2.15 -9.25 7.82
N GLY A 50 -1.67 -9.24 6.59
CA GLY A 50 -2.49 -9.00 5.41
C GLY A 50 -1.93 -7.96 4.43
N PRO A 51 -2.78 -7.39 3.56
CA PRO A 51 -2.35 -6.57 2.43
C PRO A 51 -1.54 -5.32 2.80
N THR A 52 -1.88 -4.66 3.89
CA THR A 52 -1.22 -3.42 4.32
C THR A 52 0.27 -3.60 4.65
N THR A 53 0.70 -4.82 4.90
CA THR A 53 2.09 -5.17 5.21
C THR A 53 2.82 -5.82 4.03
N MET A 54 2.11 -6.33 3.04
CA MET A 54 2.72 -7.04 1.90
C MET A 54 3.74 -6.19 1.15
N GLY A 55 3.53 -4.87 1.05
CA GLY A 55 4.48 -3.95 0.43
C GLY A 55 5.75 -3.70 1.25
N LEU A 56 5.79 -4.08 2.51
CA LEU A 56 6.93 -3.91 3.41
C LEU A 56 7.89 -5.10 3.42
N VAL A 57 7.44 -6.29 3.01
CA VAL A 57 8.22 -7.52 3.22
C VAL A 57 9.55 -7.55 2.50
N ASN A 58 9.66 -6.89 1.35
CA ASN A 58 10.91 -6.82 0.59
C ASN A 58 11.96 -5.89 1.23
N LEU A 59 11.59 -5.06 2.21
CA LEU A 59 12.57 -4.23 2.93
C LEU A 59 13.64 -5.08 3.63
N LEU A 60 13.24 -6.19 4.26
CA LEU A 60 14.21 -7.09 4.91
C LEU A 60 15.09 -7.82 3.91
N SER A 61 14.56 -8.18 2.75
CA SER A 61 15.35 -8.74 1.65
C SER A 61 16.38 -7.74 1.11
N MET A 62 15.97 -6.48 0.95
CA MET A 62 16.84 -5.38 0.53
C MET A 62 17.96 -5.13 1.57
N GLU A 63 17.62 -5.16 2.86
CA GLU A 63 18.58 -5.04 3.95
C GLU A 63 19.64 -6.15 3.88
N GLN A 64 19.22 -7.41 3.75
CA GLN A 64 20.12 -8.56 3.63
C GLN A 64 21.00 -8.48 2.38
N ALA A 65 20.49 -7.92 1.29
CA ALA A 65 21.24 -7.72 0.05
C ALA A 65 22.15 -6.49 0.08
N GLY A 66 22.10 -5.66 1.12
CA GLY A 66 22.87 -4.42 1.24
C GLY A 66 22.36 -3.29 0.34
N THR A 67 21.12 -3.35 -0.14
CA THR A 67 20.53 -2.35 -1.02
C THR A 67 19.55 -1.41 -0.31
N ALA A 68 19.21 -1.70 0.94
CA ALA A 68 18.40 -0.82 1.78
C ALA A 68 19.22 0.34 2.34
N ALA A 69 18.58 1.50 2.52
CA ALA A 69 19.23 2.68 3.09
C ALA A 69 19.50 2.55 4.59
N MET A 70 18.80 1.65 5.29
CA MET A 70 18.88 1.46 6.73
C MET A 70 18.44 0.05 7.11
N ASP A 71 18.61 -0.29 8.38
CA ASP A 71 18.05 -1.51 8.97
C ASP A 71 16.60 -1.28 9.42
N TYR A 72 15.80 -2.33 9.35
CA TYR A 72 14.40 -2.31 9.71
C TYR A 72 14.07 -3.33 10.79
N ASP A 73 13.30 -2.90 11.77
CA ASP A 73 12.67 -3.77 12.76
C ASP A 73 11.16 -3.81 12.46
N LEU A 74 10.77 -4.77 11.62
CA LEU A 74 9.38 -4.98 11.24
C LEU A 74 8.70 -5.90 12.25
N GLN A 75 7.72 -5.37 12.96
CA GLN A 75 6.94 -6.07 13.97
C GLN A 75 5.52 -6.28 13.49
N LEU A 76 5.02 -7.52 13.57
CA LEU A 76 3.67 -7.88 13.13
C LEU A 76 2.73 -8.04 14.31
N TYR A 77 1.51 -7.55 14.13
CA TYR A 77 0.42 -7.61 15.11
C TYR A 77 -0.85 -8.18 14.49
N GLY A 78 -1.68 -8.79 15.32
CA GLY A 78 -2.95 -9.36 14.89
C GLY A 78 -4.05 -8.31 14.73
N ALA A 79 -3.99 -7.21 15.51
CA ALA A 79 -4.99 -6.16 15.52
C ALA A 79 -4.36 -4.77 15.66
N ALA A 80 -5.01 -3.77 15.07
CA ALA A 80 -4.51 -2.39 15.08
C ALA A 80 -4.51 -1.76 16.48
N ASP A 81 -5.39 -2.18 17.37
CA ASP A 81 -5.44 -1.71 18.75
C ASP A 81 -4.23 -2.15 19.60
N GLU A 82 -3.48 -3.17 19.18
CA GLU A 82 -2.18 -3.52 19.75
C GLU A 82 -1.08 -2.52 19.35
N ILE A 83 -1.19 -1.93 18.17
CA ILE A 83 -0.20 -0.98 17.61
C ILE A 83 -0.35 0.41 18.21
N VAL A 84 -1.58 0.89 18.38
CA VAL A 84 -1.87 2.27 18.80
C VAL A 84 -1.16 2.68 20.09
N PRO A 85 -1.20 1.89 21.19
CA PRO A 85 -0.48 2.26 22.42
C PRO A 85 1.04 2.36 22.23
N LEU A 86 1.62 1.53 21.37
CA LEU A 86 3.06 1.50 21.11
C LEU A 86 3.50 2.76 20.33
N LEU A 87 2.70 3.21 19.38
CA LEU A 87 2.93 4.49 18.70
C LEU A 87 2.85 5.66 19.66
N ILE A 88 1.81 5.72 20.50
CA ILE A 88 1.61 6.79 21.47
C ILE A 88 2.76 6.86 22.49
N LYS A 89 3.27 5.72 22.94
CA LYS A 89 4.40 5.64 23.88
C LYS A 89 5.76 5.89 23.25
N GLY A 90 5.85 5.95 21.92
CA GLY A 90 7.12 6.10 21.22
C GLY A 90 7.94 4.80 21.14
N GLU A 91 7.32 3.65 21.33
CA GLU A 91 7.96 2.33 21.19
C GLU A 91 8.02 1.85 19.74
N LEU A 92 7.26 2.51 18.85
CA LEU A 92 7.33 2.36 17.39
C LEU A 92 7.56 3.73 16.77
N ASP A 93 8.23 3.75 15.61
CA ASP A 93 8.46 4.97 14.84
C ASP A 93 7.41 5.14 13.75
N MET A 94 7.04 4.05 13.10
CA MET A 94 6.06 3.99 12.02
C MET A 94 5.10 2.82 12.18
N ALA A 95 3.99 2.87 11.46
CA ALA A 95 3.05 1.77 11.36
C ALA A 95 2.23 1.82 10.07
N ALA A 96 1.92 0.64 9.52
CA ALA A 96 0.95 0.46 8.46
C ALA A 96 -0.41 0.13 9.09
N ILE A 97 -1.37 1.04 8.99
CA ILE A 97 -2.68 0.96 9.67
C ILE A 97 -3.83 1.34 8.70
N PRO A 98 -5.08 0.99 9.03
CA PRO A 98 -6.22 1.47 8.26
C PRO A 98 -6.28 3.00 8.17
N ALA A 99 -6.66 3.51 7.00
CA ALA A 99 -6.68 4.95 6.74
C ALA A 99 -7.61 5.74 7.69
N ASN A 100 -8.79 5.20 7.98
CA ASN A 100 -9.72 5.81 8.92
C ASN A 100 -9.19 5.81 10.37
N LEU A 101 -8.49 4.75 10.77
CA LEU A 101 -7.83 4.70 12.08
C LEU A 101 -6.72 5.74 12.20
N ALA A 102 -5.96 5.96 11.12
CA ALA A 102 -4.93 7.01 11.09
C ALA A 102 -5.53 8.39 11.36
N ALA A 103 -6.66 8.71 10.75
CA ALA A 103 -7.39 9.96 11.02
C ALA A 103 -7.84 10.06 12.48
N THR A 104 -8.40 8.99 13.02
CA THR A 104 -8.82 8.91 14.43
C THR A 104 -7.62 9.09 15.37
N LEU A 105 -6.50 8.44 15.07
CA LEU A 105 -5.29 8.52 15.87
C LEU A 105 -4.65 9.93 15.81
N TYR A 106 -4.73 10.60 14.67
CA TYR A 106 -4.34 12.00 14.56
C TYR A 106 -5.12 12.87 15.54
N GLN A 107 -6.43 12.70 15.64
CA GLN A 107 -7.25 13.45 16.61
C GLN A 107 -6.89 13.08 18.05
N LYS A 108 -6.77 11.81 18.37
CA LYS A 108 -6.44 11.34 19.72
C LYS A 108 -5.07 11.79 20.21
N THR A 109 -4.13 12.00 19.32
CA THR A 109 -2.76 12.43 19.63
C THR A 109 -2.56 13.93 19.45
N SER A 110 -3.62 14.69 19.18
CA SER A 110 -3.55 16.11 18.90
C SER A 110 -2.55 16.46 17.80
N GLY A 111 -2.60 15.71 16.69
CA GLY A 111 -1.71 15.87 15.55
C GLY A 111 -0.35 15.19 15.70
N GLY A 112 -0.22 14.24 16.61
CA GLY A 112 1.04 13.55 16.91
C GLY A 112 1.50 12.50 15.90
N ILE A 113 0.73 12.26 14.84
CA ILE A 113 1.13 11.38 13.73
C ILE A 113 0.94 12.06 12.38
N GLN A 114 1.71 11.59 11.39
CA GLN A 114 1.61 12.01 10.00
C GLN A 114 1.52 10.80 9.08
N ALA A 115 0.71 10.89 8.03
CA ALA A 115 0.71 9.92 6.95
C ALA A 115 1.88 10.19 6.00
N VAL A 116 2.64 9.16 5.66
CA VAL A 116 3.78 9.25 4.74
C VAL A 116 3.51 8.60 3.40
N ALA A 117 2.65 7.60 3.35
CA ALA A 117 2.28 6.90 2.11
C ALA A 117 0.91 6.25 2.21
N VAL A 118 0.18 6.20 1.10
CA VAL A 118 -0.86 5.19 0.89
C VAL A 118 -0.16 3.88 0.53
N ASN A 119 -0.44 2.81 1.24
CA ASN A 119 0.19 1.51 1.01
C ASN A 119 -0.73 0.49 0.34
N THR A 120 -2.04 0.66 0.46
CA THR A 120 -3.02 -0.28 -0.07
C THR A 120 -4.29 0.47 -0.47
N LEU A 121 -4.72 0.30 -1.71
CA LEU A 121 -6.03 0.77 -2.17
C LEU A 121 -7.12 -0.22 -1.74
N GLY A 122 -8.14 -0.49 -2.56
CA GLY A 122 -9.22 -1.39 -2.18
C GLY A 122 -8.82 -2.86 -2.19
N VAL A 123 -9.35 -3.64 -1.24
CA VAL A 123 -9.11 -5.08 -1.10
C VAL A 123 -10.37 -5.88 -0.79
N LEU A 124 -11.54 -5.25 -0.86
CA LEU A 124 -12.80 -5.85 -0.48
C LEU A 124 -13.57 -6.37 -1.70
N TYR A 125 -14.20 -7.52 -1.53
CA TYR A 125 -14.97 -8.19 -2.57
C TYR A 125 -16.27 -8.74 -2.00
N VAL A 126 -17.34 -8.71 -2.81
CA VAL A 126 -18.51 -9.50 -2.54
C VAL A 126 -18.34 -10.85 -3.21
N VAL A 127 -18.52 -11.91 -2.44
CA VAL A 127 -18.48 -13.30 -2.90
C VAL A 127 -19.85 -13.94 -2.69
N GLU A 128 -20.24 -14.83 -3.57
CA GLU A 128 -21.50 -15.57 -3.41
C GLU A 128 -21.36 -17.04 -3.81
N GLN A 129 -22.18 -17.85 -3.19
CA GLN A 129 -22.49 -19.20 -3.63
C GLN A 129 -23.72 -19.13 -4.53
N GLY A 130 -23.50 -18.95 -5.83
CA GLY A 130 -24.57 -18.74 -6.81
C GLY A 130 -24.19 -17.74 -7.88
N ASP A 131 -25.18 -17.28 -8.64
CA ASP A 131 -24.99 -16.37 -9.78
C ASP A 131 -26.16 -15.37 -9.84
N THR A 132 -26.42 -14.68 -8.72
CA THR A 132 -27.54 -13.74 -8.59
C THR A 132 -27.09 -12.29 -8.43
N VAL A 133 -25.86 -12.04 -7.97
CA VAL A 133 -25.34 -10.70 -7.73
C VAL A 133 -24.42 -10.30 -8.88
N HIS A 134 -24.83 -9.29 -9.65
CA HIS A 134 -24.10 -8.72 -10.79
C HIS A 134 -23.88 -7.22 -10.66
N SER A 135 -24.57 -6.59 -9.71
CA SER A 135 -24.43 -5.17 -9.37
C SER A 135 -24.67 -4.99 -7.88
N THR A 136 -24.28 -3.83 -7.35
CA THR A 136 -24.59 -3.49 -5.95
C THR A 136 -26.11 -3.48 -5.69
N ALA A 137 -26.91 -3.05 -6.65
CA ALA A 137 -28.37 -3.04 -6.54
C ALA A 137 -28.97 -4.44 -6.35
N ASP A 138 -28.33 -5.49 -6.82
CA ASP A 138 -28.78 -6.88 -6.67
C ASP A 138 -28.68 -7.40 -5.22
N LEU A 139 -28.06 -6.65 -4.34
CA LEU A 139 -27.96 -6.97 -2.91
C LEU A 139 -29.27 -6.68 -2.15
N LYS A 140 -30.22 -5.98 -2.78
CA LYS A 140 -31.51 -5.66 -2.14
C LYS A 140 -32.25 -6.92 -1.70
N GLY A 141 -32.71 -6.91 -0.45
CA GLY A 141 -33.44 -8.02 0.16
C GLY A 141 -32.56 -9.18 0.58
N ARG A 142 -31.23 -9.04 0.50
CA ARG A 142 -30.29 -10.14 0.78
C ARG A 142 -29.66 -10.00 2.17
N THR A 143 -29.27 -11.14 2.71
CA THR A 143 -28.40 -11.22 3.89
C THR A 143 -26.95 -11.22 3.44
N ILE A 144 -26.13 -10.33 4.03
CA ILE A 144 -24.72 -10.16 3.69
C ILE A 144 -23.90 -10.45 4.95
N LEU A 145 -23.02 -11.44 4.88
CA LEU A 145 -22.08 -11.76 5.96
C LEU A 145 -20.84 -10.89 5.79
N SER A 146 -20.35 -10.29 6.87
CA SER A 146 -19.18 -9.40 6.81
C SER A 146 -18.39 -9.44 8.10
N THR A 147 -17.20 -8.89 8.04
CA THR A 147 -16.39 -8.51 9.21
C THR A 147 -16.34 -7.00 9.34
N GLY A 148 -15.66 -6.52 10.36
CA GLY A 148 -15.26 -5.12 10.43
C GLY A 148 -16.37 -4.15 10.80
N LYS A 149 -17.27 -4.56 11.70
CA LYS A 149 -18.23 -3.63 12.31
C LYS A 149 -17.49 -2.48 13.01
N GLY A 150 -17.86 -1.24 12.67
CA GLY A 150 -17.17 -0.05 13.16
C GLY A 150 -15.82 0.22 12.49
N THR A 151 -15.51 -0.45 11.39
CA THR A 151 -14.26 -0.31 10.63
C THR A 151 -14.51 -0.22 9.12
N THR A 152 -13.45 -0.22 8.33
CA THR A 152 -13.48 -0.02 6.87
C THR A 152 -14.52 -0.86 6.12
N PRO A 153 -14.66 -2.18 6.35
CA PRO A 153 -15.65 -2.97 5.60
C PRO A 153 -17.09 -2.47 5.78
N GLU A 154 -17.48 -2.11 7.00
CA GLU A 154 -18.82 -1.54 7.24
C GLU A 154 -19.00 -0.22 6.53
N TYR A 155 -18.07 0.72 6.68
CA TYR A 155 -18.19 2.05 6.08
C TYR A 155 -18.27 1.98 4.56
N VAL A 156 -17.43 1.17 3.94
CA VAL A 156 -17.42 1.00 2.47
C VAL A 156 -18.70 0.37 1.97
N LEU A 157 -19.15 -0.71 2.58
CA LEU A 157 -20.36 -1.40 2.17
C LEU A 157 -21.60 -0.49 2.32
N ARG A 158 -21.74 0.17 3.45
CA ARG A 158 -22.87 1.09 3.70
C ARG A 158 -22.88 2.27 2.72
N TYR A 159 -21.71 2.84 2.44
CA TYR A 159 -21.59 3.91 1.46
C TYR A 159 -22.01 3.45 0.05
N LEU A 160 -21.53 2.29 -0.40
CA LEU A 160 -21.88 1.75 -1.72
C LEU A 160 -23.36 1.41 -1.84
N LEU A 161 -23.95 0.84 -0.80
CA LEU A 161 -25.40 0.58 -0.76
C LEU A 161 -26.20 1.88 -0.91
N THR A 162 -25.88 2.88 -0.11
CA THR A 162 -26.54 4.19 -0.14
C THR A 162 -26.38 4.88 -1.51
N ALA A 163 -25.17 4.85 -2.07
CA ALA A 163 -24.89 5.45 -3.38
C ALA A 163 -25.64 4.75 -4.53
N ASN A 164 -26.07 3.50 -4.34
CA ASN A 164 -26.88 2.73 -5.30
C ASN A 164 -28.36 2.74 -4.96
N GLY A 165 -28.81 3.63 -4.08
CA GLY A 165 -30.23 3.80 -3.75
C GLY A 165 -30.79 2.78 -2.77
N LEU A 166 -29.93 2.03 -2.06
CA LEU A 166 -30.34 1.08 -1.03
C LEU A 166 -30.16 1.67 0.37
N ASP A 167 -31.11 1.41 1.25
CA ASP A 167 -30.98 1.74 2.67
C ASP A 167 -30.25 0.59 3.38
N PRO A 168 -29.04 0.78 3.91
CA PRO A 168 -28.29 -0.29 4.56
C PRO A 168 -28.97 -0.88 5.80
N ASP A 169 -29.91 -0.15 6.40
CA ASP A 169 -30.60 -0.59 7.62
C ASP A 169 -31.93 -1.28 7.32
N LYS A 170 -32.48 -1.13 6.10
CA LYS A 170 -33.81 -1.62 5.73
C LYS A 170 -33.82 -2.57 4.54
N ASP A 171 -32.97 -2.31 3.55
CA ASP A 171 -32.97 -3.02 2.27
C ASP A 171 -32.09 -4.26 2.25
N VAL A 172 -31.23 -4.43 3.25
CA VAL A 172 -30.31 -5.56 3.43
C VAL A 172 -30.26 -5.95 4.90
N ASP A 173 -29.82 -7.18 5.17
CA ASP A 173 -29.49 -7.67 6.50
C ASP A 173 -27.99 -7.96 6.56
N ILE A 174 -27.21 -7.07 7.18
CA ILE A 174 -25.76 -7.23 7.31
C ILE A 174 -25.44 -7.88 8.66
N GLN A 175 -24.87 -9.08 8.61
CA GLN A 175 -24.46 -9.83 9.79
C GLN A 175 -22.94 -9.78 9.94
N TYR A 176 -22.46 -9.30 11.09
CA TYR A 176 -21.05 -9.09 11.36
C TYR A 176 -20.47 -10.21 12.21
N TYR A 177 -19.24 -10.60 11.87
CA TYR A 177 -18.42 -11.58 12.57
C TYR A 177 -17.07 -10.94 12.92
N SER A 178 -16.39 -11.48 13.92
CA SER A 178 -15.12 -10.92 14.39
C SER A 178 -13.98 -11.09 13.39
N GLU A 179 -13.98 -12.21 12.66
CA GLU A 179 -12.90 -12.58 11.74
C GLU A 179 -13.41 -13.11 10.41
N ALA A 180 -12.61 -12.92 9.35
CA ALA A 180 -12.93 -13.42 8.02
C ALA A 180 -13.06 -14.96 7.96
N THR A 181 -12.33 -15.68 8.78
CA THR A 181 -12.43 -17.14 8.90
C THR A 181 -13.79 -17.59 9.44
N GLU A 182 -14.37 -16.82 10.35
CA GLU A 182 -15.74 -17.07 10.83
C GLU A 182 -16.77 -16.84 9.72
N VAL A 183 -16.59 -15.80 8.92
CA VAL A 183 -17.45 -15.52 7.77
C VAL A 183 -17.42 -16.69 6.78
N THR A 184 -16.26 -17.19 6.44
CA THR A 184 -16.12 -18.34 5.51
C THR A 184 -16.71 -19.62 6.08
N ALA A 185 -16.56 -19.86 7.39
CA ALA A 185 -17.19 -21.00 8.06
C ALA A 185 -18.73 -20.89 8.04
N GLN A 186 -19.25 -19.70 8.27
CA GLN A 186 -20.68 -19.44 8.24
C GLN A 186 -21.26 -19.57 6.82
N MET A 187 -20.52 -19.17 5.79
CA MET A 187 -20.91 -19.39 4.39
C MET A 187 -21.05 -20.87 4.07
N ALA A 188 -20.15 -21.72 4.56
CA ALA A 188 -20.19 -23.15 4.33
C ALA A 188 -21.46 -23.82 4.88
N SER A 189 -22.07 -23.25 5.90
CA SER A 189 -23.31 -23.75 6.55
C SER A 189 -24.57 -22.99 6.13
N THR A 190 -24.48 -22.01 5.23
CA THR A 190 -25.59 -21.17 4.79
C THR A 190 -25.83 -21.39 3.30
N GLN A 191 -27.07 -21.70 2.93
CA GLN A 191 -27.44 -21.85 1.51
C GLN A 191 -27.47 -20.47 0.84
N ASP A 192 -26.98 -20.40 -0.41
CA ASP A 192 -26.96 -19.18 -1.22
C ASP A 192 -26.29 -17.98 -0.51
N ALA A 193 -25.23 -18.25 0.23
CA ALA A 193 -24.56 -17.26 1.05
C ALA A 193 -23.90 -16.16 0.20
N ILE A 194 -24.00 -14.93 0.70
CA ILE A 194 -23.32 -13.75 0.18
C ILE A 194 -22.47 -13.17 1.31
N ALA A 195 -21.21 -12.83 1.01
CA ALA A 195 -20.34 -12.25 1.99
C ALA A 195 -19.44 -11.14 1.41
N VAL A 196 -19.00 -10.22 2.27
CA VAL A 196 -17.91 -9.30 1.99
C VAL A 196 -16.66 -9.86 2.64
N LEU A 197 -15.63 -10.10 1.84
CA LEU A 197 -14.34 -10.59 2.30
C LEU A 197 -13.20 -9.72 1.79
N PRO A 198 -12.17 -9.48 2.62
CA PRO A 198 -10.93 -8.86 2.16
C PRO A 198 -9.98 -9.90 1.55
N GLN A 199 -9.00 -9.44 0.75
CA GLN A 199 -7.83 -10.24 0.45
C GLN A 199 -6.96 -10.39 1.74
N PRO A 200 -6.25 -11.49 1.92
CA PRO A 200 -6.15 -12.68 1.06
C PRO A 200 -7.26 -13.74 1.28
N TYR A 201 -8.23 -13.44 2.11
CA TYR A 201 -9.29 -14.41 2.49
C TYR A 201 -10.20 -14.79 1.33
N VAL A 202 -10.46 -13.85 0.41
CA VAL A 202 -11.19 -14.17 -0.84
C VAL A 202 -10.46 -15.27 -1.62
N THR A 203 -9.15 -15.13 -1.79
CA THR A 203 -8.31 -16.11 -2.48
C THR A 203 -8.27 -17.45 -1.73
N ALA A 204 -8.08 -17.40 -0.41
CA ALA A 204 -8.05 -18.60 0.43
C ALA A 204 -9.39 -19.37 0.37
N ALA A 205 -10.51 -18.65 0.44
CA ALA A 205 -11.85 -19.24 0.34
C ALA A 205 -12.09 -19.87 -1.02
N GLY A 206 -11.69 -19.20 -2.11
CA GLY A 206 -11.83 -19.72 -3.47
C GLY A 206 -10.97 -20.96 -3.76
N LEU A 207 -9.83 -21.11 -3.07
CA LEU A 207 -9.00 -22.31 -3.17
C LEU A 207 -9.61 -23.52 -2.45
N LYS A 208 -10.42 -23.30 -1.42
CA LYS A 208 -11.12 -24.36 -0.68
C LYS A 208 -12.46 -24.74 -1.31
N ASP A 209 -13.13 -23.77 -1.95
CA ASP A 209 -14.44 -23.92 -2.57
C ASP A 209 -14.43 -23.26 -3.94
N ASP A 210 -14.28 -24.05 -4.99
CA ASP A 210 -14.22 -23.61 -6.39
C ASP A 210 -15.59 -23.17 -6.94
N THR A 211 -16.68 -23.43 -6.21
CA THR A 211 -18.02 -22.96 -6.53
C THR A 211 -18.27 -21.52 -6.08
N LEU A 212 -17.40 -21.00 -5.22
CA LEU A 212 -17.50 -19.62 -4.73
C LEU A 212 -17.14 -18.63 -5.84
N ARG A 213 -18.06 -17.72 -6.13
CA ARG A 213 -17.87 -16.71 -7.18
C ARG A 213 -17.54 -15.35 -6.55
N VAL A 214 -16.54 -14.65 -7.11
CA VAL A 214 -16.33 -13.22 -6.83
C VAL A 214 -17.39 -12.45 -7.64
N ALA A 215 -18.42 -11.97 -6.94
CA ALA A 215 -19.54 -11.29 -7.56
C ALA A 215 -19.27 -9.83 -7.87
N LEU A 216 -18.65 -9.11 -6.92
CA LEU A 216 -18.31 -7.70 -7.06
C LEU A 216 -16.90 -7.43 -6.53
N ASP A 217 -16.16 -6.61 -7.25
CA ASP A 217 -14.97 -5.93 -6.78
C ASP A 217 -15.40 -4.56 -6.23
N LEU A 218 -15.31 -4.37 -4.92
CA LEU A 218 -15.81 -3.14 -4.29
C LEU A 218 -14.96 -1.91 -4.65
N THR A 219 -13.73 -2.09 -5.10
CA THR A 219 -12.94 -0.99 -5.66
C THR A 219 -13.55 -0.51 -6.98
N ALA A 220 -13.92 -1.42 -7.86
CA ALA A 220 -14.61 -1.09 -9.12
C ALA A 220 -15.99 -0.46 -8.87
N GLU A 221 -16.75 -0.97 -7.90
CA GLU A 221 -18.02 -0.39 -7.52
C GLU A 221 -17.89 1.01 -6.93
N TRP A 222 -16.83 1.23 -6.13
CA TRP A 222 -16.50 2.55 -5.60
C TRP A 222 -16.20 3.56 -6.70
N ASP A 223 -15.41 3.17 -7.69
CA ASP A 223 -15.02 4.03 -8.81
C ASP A 223 -16.23 4.49 -9.66
N LYS A 224 -17.34 3.75 -9.63
CA LYS A 224 -18.58 4.13 -10.32
C LYS A 224 -19.35 5.26 -9.64
N VAL A 225 -19.16 5.45 -8.34
CA VAL A 225 -20.00 6.34 -7.50
C VAL A 225 -19.23 7.42 -6.76
N ALA A 226 -17.92 7.36 -6.74
CA ALA A 226 -17.04 8.33 -6.07
C ALA A 226 -15.95 8.83 -7.00
N ASP A 227 -15.56 10.09 -6.84
CA ASP A 227 -14.46 10.72 -7.59
C ASP A 227 -13.10 10.54 -6.91
N THR A 228 -13.05 9.77 -5.83
CA THR A 228 -11.85 9.54 -5.02
C THR A 228 -11.48 8.06 -5.01
N GLN A 229 -10.24 7.77 -4.63
CA GLN A 229 -9.77 6.40 -4.43
C GLN A 229 -10.40 5.76 -3.19
N LEU A 230 -10.71 4.46 -3.29
CA LEU A 230 -10.95 3.63 -2.11
C LEU A 230 -9.59 3.26 -1.49
N ILE A 231 -9.38 3.63 -0.23
CA ILE A 231 -8.11 3.43 0.47
C ILE A 231 -8.29 2.50 1.65
N THR A 232 -7.53 1.42 1.69
CA THR A 232 -7.51 0.51 2.83
C THR A 232 -6.50 0.95 3.87
N GLY A 233 -5.24 1.18 3.47
CA GLY A 233 -4.16 1.40 4.40
C GLY A 233 -3.25 2.56 4.05
N VAL A 234 -2.74 3.17 5.11
CA VAL A 234 -1.68 4.18 5.06
C VAL A 234 -0.55 3.81 5.99
N THR A 235 0.65 4.24 5.66
CA THR A 235 1.80 4.16 6.57
C THR A 235 1.94 5.51 7.25
N VAL A 236 1.99 5.49 8.58
CA VAL A 236 2.12 6.68 9.41
C VAL A 236 3.45 6.70 10.14
N VAL A 237 3.92 7.89 10.46
CA VAL A 237 5.10 8.15 11.28
C VAL A 237 4.69 8.98 12.49
N ARG A 238 5.35 8.78 13.64
CA ARG A 238 5.22 9.73 14.76
C ARG A 238 5.75 11.08 14.31
N LYS A 239 4.99 12.14 14.53
CA LYS A 239 5.38 13.50 14.15
C LYS A 239 6.72 13.89 14.77
N ALA A 240 6.92 13.60 16.04
CA ALA A 240 8.18 13.87 16.73
C ALA A 240 9.38 13.20 16.06
N TYR A 241 9.23 11.93 15.63
CA TYR A 241 10.26 11.22 14.89
C TYR A 241 10.53 11.85 13.52
N ALA A 242 9.49 12.22 12.78
CA ALA A 242 9.64 12.85 11.48
C ALA A 242 10.31 14.23 11.55
N GLU A 243 10.05 14.99 12.60
CA GLU A 243 10.68 16.29 12.82
C GLU A 243 12.17 16.16 13.22
N GLU A 244 12.50 15.13 13.97
CA GLU A 244 13.89 14.85 14.39
C GLU A 244 14.69 14.20 13.27
N HIS A 245 14.08 13.34 12.46
CA HIS A 245 14.72 12.52 11.43
C HIS A 245 14.03 12.60 10.05
N PRO A 246 13.91 13.80 9.45
CA PRO A 246 13.25 13.93 8.15
C PRO A 246 14.02 13.21 7.03
N ASP A 247 15.33 13.09 7.14
CA ASP A 247 16.20 12.34 6.24
C ASP A 247 15.89 10.82 6.27
N VAL A 248 15.61 10.27 7.44
CA VAL A 248 15.24 8.86 7.60
C VAL A 248 13.89 8.59 6.95
N VAL A 249 12.92 9.47 7.13
CA VAL A 249 11.61 9.33 6.47
C VAL A 249 11.74 9.34 4.96
N ALA A 250 12.52 10.27 4.40
CA ALA A 250 12.77 10.33 2.96
C ALA A 250 13.48 9.08 2.43
N ALA A 251 14.50 8.59 3.13
CA ALA A 251 15.22 7.36 2.77
C ALA A 251 14.30 6.12 2.86
N PHE A 252 13.49 6.03 3.90
CA PHE A 252 12.48 4.98 4.03
C PHE A 252 11.51 4.96 2.83
N LEU A 253 11.01 6.11 2.42
CA LEU A 253 10.07 6.18 1.29
C LEU A 253 10.71 5.72 -0.02
N ALA A 254 12.00 5.99 -0.24
CA ALA A 254 12.73 5.48 -1.40
C ALA A 254 12.86 3.94 -1.35
N ASP A 255 13.22 3.38 -0.21
CA ASP A 255 13.26 1.92 -0.01
C ASP A 255 11.87 1.30 -0.16
N TYR A 256 10.85 1.95 0.42
CA TYR A 256 9.48 1.48 0.35
C TYR A 256 8.95 1.39 -1.09
N ALA A 257 9.22 2.39 -1.90
CA ALA A 257 8.84 2.37 -3.32
C ALA A 257 9.47 1.16 -4.04
N GLN A 258 10.71 0.81 -3.75
CA GLN A 258 11.37 -0.36 -4.31
C GLN A 258 10.74 -1.67 -3.80
N SER A 259 10.46 -1.74 -2.50
CA SER A 259 9.81 -2.90 -1.88
C SER A 259 8.42 -3.16 -2.47
N VAL A 260 7.62 -2.10 -2.66
CA VAL A 260 6.31 -2.17 -3.29
C VAL A 260 6.42 -2.57 -4.77
N ASN A 261 7.39 -2.02 -5.50
CA ASN A 261 7.63 -2.43 -6.88
C ASN A 261 7.93 -3.94 -6.98
N ALA A 262 8.77 -4.46 -6.09
CA ALA A 262 9.04 -5.90 -6.02
C ALA A 262 7.78 -6.72 -5.70
N ALA A 263 6.91 -6.23 -4.82
CA ALA A 263 5.64 -6.89 -4.51
C ALA A 263 4.71 -7.01 -5.74
N ASN A 264 4.82 -6.10 -6.69
CA ASN A 264 4.02 -6.09 -7.92
C ASN A 264 4.71 -6.78 -9.11
N THR A 265 6.02 -6.99 -9.08
CA THR A 265 6.81 -7.52 -10.21
C THR A 265 7.47 -8.87 -9.91
N ASP A 266 7.80 -9.16 -8.66
CA ASP A 266 8.34 -10.44 -8.20
C ASP A 266 7.34 -11.11 -7.25
N LEU A 267 6.31 -11.71 -7.83
CA LEU A 267 5.23 -12.34 -7.06
C LEU A 267 5.73 -13.56 -6.28
N ASP A 268 6.59 -14.38 -6.87
CA ASP A 268 7.12 -15.58 -6.20
C ASP A 268 8.00 -15.22 -5.01
N GLY A 269 8.93 -14.28 -5.19
CA GLY A 269 9.82 -13.83 -4.13
C GLY A 269 9.05 -13.13 -2.99
N THR A 270 8.12 -12.25 -3.33
CA THR A 270 7.29 -11.55 -2.35
C THR A 270 6.37 -12.51 -1.59
N ALA A 271 5.75 -13.46 -2.28
CA ALA A 271 4.89 -14.47 -1.65
C ALA A 271 5.66 -15.34 -0.66
N ALA A 272 6.87 -15.75 -1.01
CA ALA A 272 7.75 -16.50 -0.10
C ALA A 272 8.08 -15.70 1.17
N LEU A 273 8.38 -14.41 1.03
CA LEU A 273 8.64 -13.52 2.15
C LEU A 273 7.40 -13.29 3.02
N CYS A 274 6.21 -13.19 2.41
CA CYS A 274 4.95 -13.08 3.15
C CYS A 274 4.71 -14.29 4.06
N GLU A 275 5.00 -15.50 3.58
CA GLU A 275 4.90 -16.71 4.41
C GLU A 275 5.99 -16.76 5.48
N GLU A 276 7.24 -16.51 5.11
CA GLU A 276 8.39 -16.53 6.02
C GLU A 276 8.21 -15.54 7.18
N GLN A 277 7.73 -14.34 6.90
CA GLN A 277 7.51 -13.28 7.89
C GLN A 277 6.15 -13.39 8.61
N GLY A 278 5.29 -14.31 8.23
CA GLY A 278 3.99 -14.54 8.87
C GLY A 278 2.91 -13.53 8.48
N VAL A 279 3.08 -12.80 7.39
CA VAL A 279 2.08 -11.83 6.88
C VAL A 279 0.89 -12.55 6.27
N VAL A 280 1.14 -13.65 5.57
CA VAL A 280 0.14 -14.57 5.01
C VAL A 280 0.53 -15.99 5.38
N ALA A 281 -0.44 -16.84 5.69
CA ALA A 281 -0.19 -18.19 6.17
C ALA A 281 0.58 -19.09 5.17
N LYS A 282 0.34 -18.90 3.87
CA LYS A 282 0.94 -19.72 2.81
C LYS A 282 1.35 -18.86 1.60
N ALA A 283 2.54 -19.13 1.07
CA ALA A 283 3.05 -18.45 -0.13
C ALA A 283 2.13 -18.63 -1.34
N ALA A 284 1.53 -19.80 -1.53
CA ALA A 284 0.60 -20.04 -2.63
C ALA A 284 -0.63 -19.11 -2.59
N ILE A 285 -1.15 -18.84 -1.40
CA ILE A 285 -2.25 -17.89 -1.19
C ILE A 285 -1.75 -16.46 -1.48
N ALA A 286 -0.63 -16.07 -0.93
CA ALA A 286 -0.03 -14.74 -1.12
C ALA A 286 0.23 -14.45 -2.61
N LYS A 287 0.83 -15.39 -3.33
CA LYS A 287 1.12 -15.25 -4.77
C LYS A 287 -0.14 -14.97 -5.58
N LYS A 288 -1.20 -15.72 -5.32
CA LYS A 288 -2.47 -15.59 -6.03
C LYS A 288 -3.23 -14.31 -5.62
N ALA A 289 -3.13 -13.90 -4.36
CA ALA A 289 -3.80 -12.72 -3.83
C ALA A 289 -3.12 -11.39 -4.23
N LEU A 290 -1.78 -11.34 -4.30
CA LEU A 290 -0.99 -10.13 -4.54
C LEU A 290 -1.50 -9.26 -5.69
N PRO A 291 -1.81 -9.79 -6.89
CA PRO A 291 -2.32 -8.96 -7.99
C PRO A 291 -3.66 -8.27 -7.70
N ASN A 292 -4.40 -8.74 -6.69
CA ASN A 292 -5.71 -8.23 -6.32
C ASN A 292 -5.70 -7.45 -4.99
N CYS A 293 -4.53 -7.15 -4.46
CA CYS A 293 -4.37 -6.43 -3.19
C CYS A 293 -4.15 -4.92 -3.37
N ASN A 294 -3.99 -4.44 -4.60
CA ASN A 294 -3.75 -3.02 -4.88
C ASN A 294 -2.63 -2.42 -4.01
N ILE A 295 -1.48 -3.11 -3.93
CA ILE A 295 -0.31 -2.67 -3.18
C ILE A 295 0.34 -1.50 -3.91
N VAL A 296 0.47 -0.37 -3.23
CA VAL A 296 0.98 0.89 -3.79
C VAL A 296 1.92 1.58 -2.81
N CYS A 297 2.60 2.61 -3.30
CA CYS A 297 3.34 3.57 -2.47
C CYS A 297 3.08 4.97 -3.03
N LEU A 298 1.98 5.58 -2.59
CA LEU A 298 1.56 6.91 -3.02
C LEU A 298 1.98 7.92 -1.97
N THR A 299 2.79 8.89 -2.36
CA THR A 299 3.41 9.87 -1.45
C THR A 299 3.15 11.31 -1.91
N GLY A 300 3.51 12.30 -1.09
CA GLY A 300 3.47 13.71 -1.47
C GLY A 300 2.06 14.22 -1.78
N GLU A 301 1.92 14.94 -2.87
CA GLU A 301 0.63 15.53 -3.28
C GLU A 301 -0.43 14.48 -3.62
N GLU A 302 -0.02 13.36 -4.19
CA GLU A 302 -0.93 12.25 -4.49
C GLU A 302 -1.50 11.61 -3.22
N LEU A 303 -0.64 11.36 -2.22
CA LEU A 303 -1.06 10.93 -0.88
C LEU A 303 -2.12 11.87 -0.30
N LYS A 304 -1.83 13.17 -0.31
CA LYS A 304 -2.71 14.19 0.26
C LYS A 304 -4.05 14.25 -0.47
N ALA A 305 -4.03 14.29 -1.80
CA ALA A 305 -5.25 14.34 -2.62
C ALA A 305 -6.11 13.10 -2.40
N ASP A 306 -5.52 11.92 -2.46
CA ASP A 306 -6.24 10.65 -2.35
C ASP A 306 -6.79 10.41 -0.95
N VAL A 307 -5.98 10.62 0.08
CA VAL A 307 -6.42 10.39 1.47
C VAL A 307 -7.44 11.44 1.90
N SER A 308 -7.22 12.72 1.61
CA SER A 308 -8.18 13.76 1.97
C SER A 308 -9.52 13.56 1.27
N GLY A 309 -9.51 13.14 0.01
CA GLY A 309 -10.72 12.81 -0.74
C GLY A 309 -11.48 11.63 -0.15
N TYR A 310 -10.78 10.53 0.16
CA TYR A 310 -11.37 9.36 0.79
C TYR A 310 -11.96 9.67 2.19
N LEU A 311 -11.20 10.35 3.03
CA LEU A 311 -11.66 10.73 4.37
C LEU A 311 -12.87 11.67 4.33
N GLN A 312 -12.95 12.56 3.33
CA GLN A 312 -14.11 13.42 3.14
C GLN A 312 -15.38 12.61 2.85
N VAL A 313 -15.28 11.58 2.02
CA VAL A 313 -16.42 10.68 1.72
C VAL A 313 -16.88 9.97 3.00
N LEU A 314 -15.95 9.45 3.79
CA LEU A 314 -16.29 8.82 5.07
C LEU A 314 -16.90 9.81 6.07
N TYR A 315 -16.33 11.00 6.18
CA TYR A 315 -16.83 12.05 7.07
C TYR A 315 -18.25 12.49 6.72
N ASP A 316 -18.54 12.66 5.44
CA ASP A 316 -19.88 13.07 4.96
C ASP A 316 -20.92 11.99 5.27
N ALA A 317 -20.54 10.73 5.23
CA ALA A 317 -21.42 9.60 5.57
C ALA A 317 -21.59 9.42 7.09
N ASP A 318 -20.47 9.50 7.83
CA ASP A 318 -20.41 9.36 9.29
C ASP A 318 -19.15 10.00 9.84
N PRO A 319 -19.21 11.18 10.48
CA PRO A 319 -18.04 11.84 11.04
C PRO A 319 -17.25 10.98 12.03
N ALA A 320 -17.90 10.07 12.76
CA ALA A 320 -17.24 9.18 13.69
C ALA A 320 -16.24 8.22 13.02
N ALA A 321 -16.43 7.93 11.73
CA ALA A 321 -15.53 7.09 10.95
C ALA A 321 -14.10 7.64 10.87
N VAL A 322 -13.94 8.96 11.00
CA VAL A 322 -12.64 9.66 10.92
C VAL A 322 -12.24 10.33 12.24
N GLY A 323 -12.88 9.94 13.35
CA GLY A 323 -12.61 10.51 14.68
C GLY A 323 -13.36 11.81 14.99
N GLY A 324 -14.43 12.10 14.26
CA GLY A 324 -15.33 13.24 14.49
C GLY A 324 -14.99 14.51 13.73
N THR A 325 -13.74 14.67 13.30
CA THR A 325 -13.23 15.82 12.55
C THR A 325 -12.18 15.37 11.54
N LEU A 326 -12.15 16.00 10.37
CA LEU A 326 -11.10 15.73 9.37
C LEU A 326 -9.73 16.19 9.89
N PRO A 327 -8.65 15.45 9.59
CA PRO A 327 -7.29 15.87 9.93
C PRO A 327 -6.92 17.21 9.27
N GLY A 328 -6.06 17.98 9.94
CA GLY A 328 -5.48 19.20 9.39
C GLY A 328 -4.40 18.92 8.33
N GLU A 329 -3.90 19.98 7.72
CA GLU A 329 -2.87 19.92 6.68
C GLU A 329 -1.58 19.23 7.15
N ASP A 330 -1.23 19.36 8.42
CA ASP A 330 -0.02 18.75 9.01
C ASP A 330 -0.12 17.24 9.23
N PHE A 331 -1.27 16.64 8.92
CA PHE A 331 -1.41 15.18 8.88
C PHE A 331 -0.61 14.55 7.72
N TYR A 332 -0.38 15.30 6.65
CA TYR A 332 0.31 14.82 5.46
C TYR A 332 1.78 15.22 5.50
N TRP A 333 2.65 14.23 5.66
CA TRP A 333 4.08 14.47 5.63
C TRP A 333 4.53 14.94 4.24
N ALA A 334 5.35 15.97 4.20
CA ALA A 334 5.98 16.47 2.98
C ALA A 334 7.49 16.54 3.16
N ALA A 335 8.23 16.21 2.11
CA ALA A 335 9.67 16.35 2.07
C ALA A 335 10.05 17.85 2.24
N GLN A 336 11.09 18.11 3.04
CA GLN A 336 11.64 19.43 3.28
C GLN A 336 12.74 19.76 2.27
#